data_1b46cc2d3331d78a8e0f3d663e4375a2
#
_entry.id   1b46cc2d3331d78a8e0f3d663e4375a2
#
_cell.length_a   1.000
_cell.length_b   1.000
_cell.length_c   1.000
_cell.angle_alpha   90.00
_cell.angle_beta   90.00
_cell.angle_gamma   90.00
#
_symmetry.space_group_name_H-M   'P 1'
#
loop_
_entity.id
_entity.type
_entity.pdbx_description
1 polymer ?
#
loop_
_entity_poly.entity_id
_entity_poly.type
_entity_poly.pdbx_seq_one_letter_code
_entity_poly.pdbx_strand_id
1 'polypeptide(L)'
;MENTFIDNPGIAALLVRLFEARFSPHLDSGADRELSSKELIEEIRRRLDDVASLDQDRILRSYLTLIQATLRTSFFQRGSDGRPKSYVAFKLDPQAIPELPAPRPKYEIFVYSPRFEGVHLRFGPVARGGLRWSDRREDFRTEVLGLVKAQMVKNAVIVPVGPRAASC
;
A
#
# COMPACT_ATOMS: atom_id res chain seq x y z
N MET A 1 10.66 -13.52 4.70
CA MET A 1 9.99 -12.98 3.49
C MET A 1 10.72 -13.34 2.19
N GLU A 2 12.03 -13.13 2.08
CA GLU A 2 12.78 -13.48 0.85
C GLU A 2 12.61 -14.93 0.44
N ASN A 3 12.75 -15.86 1.36
CA ASN A 3 12.58 -17.31 1.10
C ASN A 3 11.19 -17.65 0.55
N THR A 4 10.13 -16.96 0.97
CA THR A 4 8.77 -17.22 0.50
C THR A 4 8.62 -17.06 -1.01
N PHE A 5 9.25 -16.05 -1.60
CA PHE A 5 9.21 -15.85 -3.05
C PHE A 5 10.13 -16.81 -3.81
N ILE A 6 11.27 -17.18 -3.21
CA ILE A 6 12.17 -18.19 -3.78
C ILE A 6 11.50 -19.55 -3.83
N ASP A 7 10.77 -19.92 -2.78
CA ASP A 7 10.06 -21.19 -2.68
C ASP A 7 8.80 -21.22 -3.57
N ASN A 8 8.24 -20.05 -3.92
CA ASN A 8 7.01 -19.92 -4.73
C ASN A 8 7.21 -19.03 -5.96
N PRO A 9 8.16 -19.32 -6.85
CA PRO A 9 8.52 -18.43 -7.96
C PRO A 9 7.38 -18.20 -8.95
N GLY A 10 6.51 -19.19 -9.14
CA GLY A 10 5.34 -19.08 -10.02
C GLY A 10 4.32 -18.06 -9.51
N ILE A 11 4.06 -18.02 -8.19
CA ILE A 11 3.16 -17.03 -7.58
C ILE A 11 3.82 -15.65 -7.57
N ALA A 12 5.12 -15.59 -7.26
CA ALA A 12 5.89 -14.34 -7.31
C ALA A 12 5.82 -13.68 -8.70
N ALA A 13 6.01 -14.45 -9.77
CA ALA A 13 5.90 -13.96 -11.14
C ALA A 13 4.50 -13.45 -11.47
N LEU A 14 3.45 -14.13 -11.00
CA LEU A 14 2.07 -13.68 -11.20
C LEU A 14 1.76 -12.40 -10.43
N LEU A 15 2.26 -12.22 -9.20
CA LEU A 15 2.12 -10.97 -8.44
C LEU A 15 2.78 -9.80 -9.16
N VAL A 16 3.97 -10.00 -9.73
CA VAL A 16 4.65 -8.96 -10.54
C VAL A 16 3.81 -8.63 -11.79
N ARG A 17 3.33 -9.63 -12.52
CA ARG A 17 2.47 -9.42 -13.69
C ARG A 17 1.18 -8.69 -13.33
N LEU A 18 0.56 -9.01 -12.19
CA LEU A 18 -0.63 -8.32 -11.70
C LEU A 18 -0.32 -6.85 -11.41
N PHE A 19 0.81 -6.57 -10.76
CA PHE A 19 1.25 -5.21 -10.49
C PHE A 19 1.48 -4.41 -11.79
N GLU A 20 2.15 -5.00 -12.76
CA GLU A 20 2.36 -4.41 -14.08
C GLU A 20 1.05 -4.18 -14.83
N ALA A 21 0.16 -5.18 -14.84
CA ALA A 21 -1.15 -5.06 -15.47
C ALA A 21 -1.98 -3.90 -14.90
N ARG A 22 -1.90 -3.67 -13.58
CA ARG A 22 -2.65 -2.61 -12.91
C ARG A 22 -2.05 -1.22 -13.09
N PHE A 23 -0.73 -1.08 -13.13
CA PHE A 23 -0.08 0.22 -12.94
C PHE A 23 0.87 0.64 -14.06
N SER A 24 1.25 -0.25 -14.97
CA SER A 24 2.12 0.10 -16.09
C SER A 24 1.43 1.11 -17.03
N PRO A 25 2.08 2.23 -17.37
CA PRO A 25 1.54 3.19 -18.33
C PRO A 25 1.57 2.71 -19.78
N HIS A 26 2.27 1.59 -20.05
CA HIS A 26 2.48 1.05 -21.38
C HIS A 26 1.42 0.03 -21.81
N LEU A 27 0.50 -0.34 -20.93
CA LEU A 27 -0.58 -1.27 -21.23
C LEU A 27 -1.84 -0.51 -21.66
N ASP A 28 -2.47 -0.99 -22.73
CA ASP A 28 -3.63 -0.39 -23.37
C ASP A 28 -4.89 -0.39 -22.47
N SER A 29 -5.90 0.29 -22.96
CA SER A 29 -7.17 0.74 -22.37
C SER A 29 -7.77 0.01 -21.15
N GLY A 30 -8.56 0.76 -20.35
CA GLY A 30 -9.06 0.34 -19.05
C GLY A 30 -9.81 -1.00 -18.96
N ALA A 31 -10.56 -1.39 -19.98
CA ALA A 31 -11.36 -2.63 -19.95
C ALA A 31 -10.49 -3.90 -20.06
N ASP A 32 -9.52 -3.91 -20.96
CA ASP A 32 -8.61 -5.06 -21.13
C ASP A 32 -7.71 -5.24 -19.92
N ARG A 33 -7.29 -4.12 -19.33
CA ARG A 33 -6.51 -4.08 -18.10
C ARG A 33 -7.28 -4.67 -16.91
N GLU A 34 -8.57 -4.35 -16.81
CA GLU A 34 -9.42 -4.85 -15.74
C GLU A 34 -9.67 -6.36 -15.88
N LEU A 35 -9.94 -6.83 -17.10
CA LEU A 35 -10.14 -8.24 -17.38
C LEU A 35 -8.88 -9.06 -17.09
N SER A 36 -7.73 -8.64 -17.63
CA SER A 36 -6.43 -9.26 -17.38
C SER A 36 -6.07 -9.28 -15.88
N SER A 37 -6.42 -8.23 -15.14
CA SER A 37 -6.19 -8.19 -13.69
C SER A 37 -7.07 -9.20 -12.94
N LYS A 38 -8.33 -9.38 -13.33
CA LYS A 38 -9.24 -10.37 -12.74
C LYS A 38 -8.74 -11.80 -12.95
N GLU A 39 -8.38 -12.13 -14.19
CA GLU A 39 -7.84 -13.44 -14.53
C GLU A 39 -6.57 -13.78 -13.74
N LEU A 40 -5.65 -12.81 -13.62
CA LEU A 40 -4.43 -12.98 -12.82
C LEU A 40 -4.73 -13.17 -11.32
N ILE A 41 -5.70 -12.45 -10.77
CA ILE A 41 -6.11 -12.60 -9.35
C ILE A 41 -6.67 -14.00 -9.11
N GLU A 42 -7.52 -14.51 -10.00
CA GLU A 42 -8.10 -15.86 -9.89
C GLU A 42 -7.02 -16.94 -10.00
N GLU A 43 -6.09 -16.80 -10.92
CA GLU A 43 -4.96 -17.72 -11.07
C GLU A 43 -4.05 -17.70 -9.83
N ILE A 44 -3.76 -16.52 -9.27
CA ILE A 44 -2.98 -16.41 -8.03
C ILE A 44 -3.71 -17.11 -6.89
N ARG A 45 -5.02 -16.87 -6.72
CA ARG A 45 -5.82 -17.51 -5.66
C ARG A 45 -5.79 -19.02 -5.76
N ARG A 46 -5.97 -19.55 -6.95
CA ARG A 46 -5.92 -20.99 -7.22
C ARG A 46 -4.57 -21.60 -6.82
N ARG A 47 -3.47 -20.94 -7.14
CA ARG A 47 -2.13 -21.43 -6.76
C ARG A 47 -1.83 -21.26 -5.28
N LEU A 48 -2.42 -20.27 -4.61
CA LEU A 48 -2.29 -20.11 -3.17
C LEU A 48 -2.90 -21.28 -2.39
N ASP A 49 -3.96 -21.91 -2.92
CA ASP A 49 -4.59 -23.05 -2.28
C ASP A 49 -3.67 -24.30 -2.26
N ASP A 50 -2.64 -24.36 -3.11
CA ASP A 50 -1.64 -25.41 -3.17
C ASP A 50 -0.42 -25.15 -2.26
N VAL A 51 -0.33 -23.99 -1.60
CA VAL A 51 0.80 -23.62 -0.73
C VAL A 51 0.69 -24.33 0.61
N ALA A 52 1.62 -25.26 0.87
CA ALA A 52 1.59 -26.10 2.07
C ALA A 52 1.92 -25.34 3.36
N SER A 53 2.75 -24.31 3.30
CA SER A 53 3.17 -23.53 4.47
C SER A 53 2.19 -22.40 4.75
N LEU A 54 1.55 -22.44 5.93
CA LEU A 54 0.60 -21.41 6.38
C LEU A 54 1.24 -20.01 6.44
N ASP A 55 2.50 -19.93 6.87
CA ASP A 55 3.20 -18.64 6.94
C ASP A 55 3.49 -18.07 5.55
N GLN A 56 3.88 -18.93 4.60
CA GLN A 56 4.10 -18.53 3.22
C GLN A 56 2.79 -18.11 2.53
N ASP A 57 1.72 -18.88 2.70
CA ASP A 57 0.39 -18.53 2.19
C ASP A 57 -0.06 -17.18 2.73
N ARG A 58 0.05 -16.93 4.02
CA ARG A 58 -0.29 -15.66 4.65
C ARG A 58 0.50 -14.49 4.06
N ILE A 59 1.81 -14.64 3.88
CA ILE A 59 2.66 -13.61 3.28
C ILE A 59 2.22 -13.32 1.84
N LEU A 60 2.02 -14.34 1.02
CA LEU A 60 1.64 -14.18 -0.38
C LEU A 60 0.25 -13.57 -0.54
N ARG A 61 -0.73 -13.96 0.30
CA ARG A 61 -2.06 -13.33 0.34
C ARG A 61 -1.99 -11.86 0.76
N SER A 62 -1.11 -11.53 1.70
CA SER A 62 -0.90 -10.13 2.09
C SER A 62 -0.37 -9.28 0.93
N TYR A 63 0.57 -9.79 0.13
CA TYR A 63 1.03 -9.11 -1.08
C TYR A 63 -0.08 -8.94 -2.12
N LEU A 64 -0.87 -9.97 -2.36
CA LEU A 64 -2.03 -9.88 -3.25
C LEU A 64 -3.01 -8.79 -2.77
N THR A 65 -3.33 -8.77 -1.47
CA THR A 65 -4.19 -7.76 -0.85
C THR A 65 -3.62 -6.36 -1.01
N LEU A 66 -2.33 -6.16 -0.77
CA LEU A 66 -1.67 -4.87 -0.92
C LEU A 66 -1.69 -4.38 -2.37
N ILE A 67 -1.44 -5.24 -3.35
CA ILE A 67 -1.54 -4.89 -4.77
C ILE A 67 -2.98 -4.49 -5.12
N GLN A 68 -3.98 -5.23 -4.63
CA GLN A 68 -5.39 -4.91 -4.86
C GLN A 68 -5.82 -3.60 -4.18
N ALA A 69 -5.34 -3.33 -2.96
CA ALA A 69 -5.61 -2.12 -2.22
C ALA A 69 -4.86 -0.88 -2.76
N THR A 70 -3.85 -1.08 -3.60
CA THR A 70 -3.09 0.01 -4.20
C THR A 70 -3.93 0.74 -5.24
N LEU A 71 -4.12 2.03 -5.03
CA LEU A 71 -4.85 2.92 -5.94
C LEU A 71 -3.92 3.56 -6.98
N ARG A 72 -2.71 3.94 -6.57
CA ARG A 72 -1.69 4.58 -7.41
C ARG A 72 -0.30 4.33 -6.86
N THR A 73 0.69 4.35 -7.75
CA THR A 73 2.11 4.27 -7.40
C THR A 73 2.94 5.22 -8.25
N SER A 74 4.11 5.61 -7.73
CA SER A 74 5.12 6.35 -8.48
C SER A 74 6.18 5.44 -9.13
N PHE A 75 6.02 4.11 -9.02
CA PHE A 75 7.04 3.14 -9.45
C PHE A 75 7.47 3.32 -10.91
N PHE A 76 6.51 3.57 -11.81
CA PHE A 76 6.78 3.76 -13.25
C PHE A 76 7.15 5.21 -13.62
N GLN A 77 7.16 6.14 -12.66
CA GLN A 77 7.51 7.53 -12.93
C GLN A 77 9.03 7.69 -13.08
N ARG A 78 9.41 8.54 -14.00
CA ARG A 78 10.81 8.92 -14.22
C ARG A 78 11.07 10.32 -13.70
N GLY A 79 12.31 10.58 -13.32
CA GLY A 79 12.78 11.93 -13.02
C GLY A 79 12.96 12.77 -14.29
N SER A 80 13.31 14.03 -14.12
CA SER A 80 13.64 14.94 -15.25
C SER A 80 14.84 14.47 -16.07
N ASP A 81 15.68 13.62 -15.49
CA ASP A 81 16.83 12.96 -16.12
C ASP A 81 16.50 11.64 -16.82
N GLY A 82 15.19 11.26 -16.87
CA GLY A 82 14.73 10.01 -17.45
C GLY A 82 14.98 8.75 -16.61
N ARG A 83 15.66 8.87 -15.46
CA ARG A 83 15.96 7.75 -14.57
C ARG A 83 14.79 7.43 -13.64
N PRO A 84 14.71 6.19 -13.11
CA PRO A 84 13.79 5.88 -12.03
C PRO A 84 14.01 6.81 -10.84
N LYS A 85 12.93 7.17 -10.15
CA LYS A 85 13.04 7.96 -8.91
C LYS A 85 13.77 7.17 -7.83
N SER A 86 14.50 7.88 -6.96
CA SER A 86 15.19 7.28 -5.80
C SER A 86 14.26 6.87 -4.66
N TYR A 87 12.95 6.99 -4.86
CA TYR A 87 11.91 6.58 -3.93
C TYR A 87 10.72 6.01 -4.67
N VAL A 88 9.96 5.19 -4.00
CA VAL A 88 8.66 4.70 -4.46
C VAL A 88 7.57 5.09 -3.48
N ALA A 89 6.42 5.48 -3.99
CA ALA A 89 5.24 5.80 -3.19
C ALA A 89 4.05 4.96 -3.65
N PHE A 90 3.27 4.49 -2.68
CA PHE A 90 2.02 3.76 -2.88
C PHE A 90 0.89 4.51 -2.18
N LYS A 91 -0.18 4.78 -2.89
CA LYS A 91 -1.42 5.24 -2.28
C LYS A 91 -2.36 4.04 -2.15
N LEU A 92 -2.74 3.73 -0.92
CA LEU A 92 -3.55 2.58 -0.57
C LEU A 92 -4.97 3.00 -0.19
N ASP A 93 -5.91 2.09 -0.42
CA ASP A 93 -7.23 2.11 0.19
C ASP A 93 -7.23 1.20 1.43
N PRO A 94 -7.18 1.75 2.65
CA PRO A 94 -7.17 0.94 3.87
C PRO A 94 -8.46 0.15 4.11
N GLN A 95 -9.55 0.49 3.45
CA GLN A 95 -10.82 -0.26 3.56
C GLN A 95 -10.73 -1.62 2.87
N ALA A 96 -9.86 -1.72 1.85
CA ALA A 96 -9.61 -2.96 1.13
C ALA A 96 -8.61 -3.91 1.85
N ILE A 97 -8.09 -3.54 3.02
CA ILE A 97 -7.12 -4.33 3.79
C ILE A 97 -7.79 -4.81 5.08
N PRO A 98 -8.27 -6.06 5.15
CA PRO A 98 -9.05 -6.56 6.30
C PRO A 98 -8.30 -6.54 7.62
N GLU A 99 -7.00 -6.78 7.60
CA GLU A 99 -6.14 -6.91 8.78
C GLU A 99 -5.85 -5.58 9.48
N LEU A 100 -6.17 -4.44 8.86
CA LEU A 100 -5.91 -3.15 9.46
C LEU A 100 -6.89 -2.85 10.59
N PRO A 101 -6.38 -2.47 11.78
CA PRO A 101 -7.23 -2.12 12.93
C PRO A 101 -8.00 -0.82 12.70
N ALA A 102 -9.15 -0.71 13.35
CA ALA A 102 -9.92 0.53 13.39
C ALA A 102 -9.27 1.58 14.33
N PRO A 103 -9.47 2.88 14.09
CA PRO A 103 -10.13 3.46 12.93
C PRO A 103 -9.25 3.41 11.68
N ARG A 104 -9.85 3.05 10.55
CA ARG A 104 -9.13 3.00 9.28
C ARG A 104 -9.11 4.39 8.64
N PRO A 105 -7.97 4.88 8.16
CA PRO A 105 -7.92 6.13 7.39
C PRO A 105 -8.67 5.97 6.07
N LYS A 106 -9.08 7.09 5.49
CA LYS A 106 -9.67 7.11 4.14
C LYS A 106 -8.64 6.74 3.08
N TYR A 107 -7.41 7.22 3.25
CA TYR A 107 -6.27 6.87 2.42
C TYR A 107 -5.02 6.74 3.27
N GLU A 108 -4.15 5.83 2.87
CA GLU A 108 -2.81 5.69 3.40
C GLU A 108 -1.81 5.84 2.26
N ILE A 109 -0.75 6.60 2.47
CA ILE A 109 0.34 6.73 1.51
C ILE A 109 1.59 6.23 2.20
N PHE A 110 2.20 5.20 1.63
CA PHE A 110 3.49 4.68 2.05
C PHE A 110 4.56 5.15 1.08
N VAL A 111 5.68 5.62 1.60
CA VAL A 111 6.85 6.04 0.82
C VAL A 111 8.06 5.25 1.30
N TYR A 112 8.78 4.69 0.36
CA TYR A 112 10.02 3.98 0.61
C TYR A 112 11.18 4.58 -0.18
N SER A 113 12.30 4.73 0.48
CA SER A 113 13.60 5.04 -0.10
C SER A 113 14.67 4.28 0.67
N PRO A 114 15.85 3.97 0.11
CA PRO A 114 16.95 3.40 0.87
C PRO A 114 17.40 4.24 2.08
N ARG A 115 17.01 5.52 2.12
CA ARG A 115 17.39 6.45 3.21
C ARG A 115 16.30 6.61 4.26
N PHE A 116 15.03 6.44 3.89
CA PHE A 116 13.91 6.67 4.79
C PHE A 116 12.68 5.89 4.34
N GLU A 117 11.81 5.65 5.28
CA GLU A 117 10.44 5.20 5.07
C GLU A 117 9.48 6.22 5.64
N GLY A 118 8.29 6.33 5.08
CA GLY A 118 7.30 7.26 5.56
C GLY A 118 5.88 6.78 5.35
N VAL A 119 4.99 7.16 6.26
CA VAL A 119 3.56 6.93 6.13
C VAL A 119 2.79 8.23 6.29
N HIS A 120 1.78 8.43 5.45
CA HIS A 120 0.83 9.53 5.57
C HIS A 120 -0.58 8.98 5.66
N LEU A 121 -1.24 9.23 6.79
CA LEU A 121 -2.62 8.81 7.05
C LEU A 121 -3.57 9.97 6.82
N ARG A 122 -4.58 9.76 5.98
CA ARG A 122 -5.60 10.77 5.68
C ARG A 122 -6.98 10.25 6.04
N PHE A 123 -7.67 10.89 6.99
CA PHE A 123 -8.98 10.47 7.47
C PHE A 123 -10.15 11.17 6.77
N GLY A 124 -9.96 12.36 6.25
CA GLY A 124 -11.04 13.11 5.62
C GLY A 124 -10.60 13.99 4.45
N PRO A 125 -11.57 14.65 3.77
CA PRO A 125 -11.30 15.52 2.62
C PRO A 125 -10.53 16.79 3.00
N VAL A 126 -10.82 17.37 4.17
CA VAL A 126 -10.06 18.50 4.72
C VAL A 126 -9.01 17.99 5.66
N ALA A 127 -7.81 18.53 5.56
CA ALA A 127 -6.69 17.97 6.29
C ALA A 127 -5.91 19.06 7.02
N ARG A 128 -5.77 18.87 8.32
CA ARG A 128 -4.72 19.44 9.15
C ARG A 128 -3.73 18.35 9.49
N GLY A 129 -2.48 18.70 9.64
CA GLY A 129 -1.49 17.70 9.96
C GLY A 129 -0.18 18.30 10.43
N GLY A 130 0.73 17.41 10.81
CA GLY A 130 2.10 17.69 11.16
C GLY A 130 2.98 16.56 10.69
N LEU A 131 4.28 16.80 10.78
CA LEU A 131 5.30 15.78 10.58
C LEU A 131 5.78 15.29 11.93
N ARG A 132 5.98 13.99 12.02
CA ARG A 132 6.64 13.35 13.14
C ARG A 132 7.82 12.56 12.61
N TRP A 133 8.98 12.83 13.12
CA TRP A 133 10.15 11.99 12.94
C TRP A 133 10.17 10.90 14.02
N SER A 134 10.43 9.66 13.65
CA SER A 134 10.62 8.55 14.57
C SER A 134 11.78 7.67 14.09
N ASP A 135 12.62 7.23 15.02
CA ASP A 135 13.65 6.22 14.81
C ASP A 135 13.12 4.79 15.03
N ARG A 136 11.86 4.66 15.44
CA ARG A 136 11.17 3.39 15.66
C ARG A 136 10.51 2.91 14.39
N ARG A 137 11.25 2.24 13.53
CA ARG A 137 10.77 1.80 12.21
C ARG A 137 9.53 0.90 12.26
N GLU A 138 9.42 0.02 13.25
CA GLU A 138 8.31 -0.91 13.38
C GLU A 138 7.03 -0.26 13.92
N ASP A 139 7.17 0.79 14.72
CA ASP A 139 6.07 1.43 15.44
C ASP A 139 5.59 2.74 14.84
N PHE A 140 6.30 3.32 13.86
CA PHE A 140 5.99 4.68 13.41
C PHE A 140 4.57 4.84 12.87
N ARG A 141 4.02 3.83 12.20
CA ARG A 141 2.63 3.84 11.74
C ARG A 141 1.65 3.89 12.92
N THR A 142 1.90 3.11 13.95
CA THR A 142 1.09 3.06 15.18
C THR A 142 1.18 4.39 15.95
N GLU A 143 2.36 4.99 16.04
CA GLU A 143 2.55 6.32 16.63
C GLU A 143 1.74 7.38 15.87
N VAL A 144 1.82 7.41 14.55
CA VAL A 144 1.06 8.35 13.71
C VAL A 144 -0.44 8.14 13.87
N LEU A 145 -0.90 6.89 13.91
CA LEU A 145 -2.31 6.56 14.14
C LEU A 145 -2.80 7.07 15.49
N GLY A 146 -1.98 6.94 16.55
CA GLY A 146 -2.28 7.47 17.88
C GLY A 146 -2.42 9.01 17.90
N LEU A 147 -1.49 9.71 17.23
CA LEU A 147 -1.56 11.16 17.08
C LEU A 147 -2.81 11.62 16.32
N VAL A 148 -3.16 10.92 15.24
CA VAL A 148 -4.34 11.24 14.45
C VAL A 148 -5.62 11.01 15.25
N LYS A 149 -5.72 9.90 16.00
CA LYS A 149 -6.87 9.67 16.91
C LYS A 149 -7.05 10.81 17.90
N ALA A 150 -5.96 11.28 18.52
CA ALA A 150 -6.02 12.41 19.44
C ALA A 150 -6.46 13.71 18.76
N GLN A 151 -6.02 13.96 17.53
CA GLN A 151 -6.43 15.15 16.76
C GLN A 151 -7.89 15.08 16.31
N MET A 152 -8.41 13.90 15.99
CA MET A 152 -9.82 13.72 15.64
C MET A 152 -10.73 14.16 16.78
N VAL A 153 -10.41 13.79 18.02
CA VAL A 153 -11.18 14.19 19.20
C VAL A 153 -11.11 15.70 19.44
N LYS A 154 -9.92 16.29 19.35
CA LYS A 154 -9.73 17.74 19.56
C LYS A 154 -10.40 18.62 18.49
N ASN A 155 -10.48 18.15 17.27
CA ASN A 155 -10.96 18.94 16.14
C ASN A 155 -12.41 18.62 15.75
N ALA A 156 -13.09 17.73 16.47
CA ALA A 156 -14.47 17.34 16.17
C ALA A 156 -15.45 18.53 16.19
N VAL A 157 -15.14 19.58 16.94
CA VAL A 157 -15.97 20.79 17.07
C VAL A 157 -15.51 21.94 16.17
N ILE A 158 -14.23 22.02 15.85
CA ILE A 158 -13.62 23.20 15.19
C ILE A 158 -13.29 22.94 13.72
N VAL A 159 -13.01 21.70 13.34
CA VAL A 159 -12.65 21.34 11.97
C VAL A 159 -13.60 20.28 11.45
N PRO A 160 -14.38 20.62 10.43
CA PRO A 160 -15.48 19.75 10.02
C PRO A 160 -15.05 18.40 9.50
N VAL A 161 -13.82 18.18 9.05
CA VAL A 161 -13.42 16.87 8.55
C VAL A 161 -11.90 16.60 8.60
N GLY A 162 -11.55 15.66 9.38
CA GLY A 162 -10.43 14.73 9.24
C GLY A 162 -9.00 15.26 9.33
N PRO A 163 -8.33 15.04 10.48
CA PRO A 163 -6.89 15.26 10.60
C PRO A 163 -6.10 14.31 9.70
N ARG A 164 -4.94 14.76 9.28
CA ARG A 164 -3.91 13.92 8.65
C ARG A 164 -2.59 14.08 9.40
N ALA A 165 -1.84 13.03 9.46
CA ALA A 165 -0.49 13.05 9.98
C ALA A 165 0.43 12.22 9.07
N ALA A 166 1.67 12.61 8.98
CA ALA A 166 2.72 11.90 8.28
C ALA A 166 3.90 11.66 9.24
N SER A 167 4.59 10.54 9.02
CA SER A 167 5.85 10.21 9.69
C SER A 167 6.89 9.86 8.63
N CYS A 168 8.10 10.29 8.84
CA CYS A 168 9.27 9.94 8.03
C CYS A 168 10.33 9.28 8.92
#